data_85f5299ac8627df464178dc2a0b6f29c
#
_entry.id   85f5299ac8627df464178dc2a0b6f29c
#
_cell.length_a   1.000
_cell.length_b   1.000
_cell.length_c   1.000
_cell.angle_alpha   90.00
_cell.angle_beta   90.00
_cell.angle_gamma   90.00
#
_symmetry.space_group_name_H-M   'P 1'
#
loop_
_entity.id
_entity.type
_entity.pdbx_description
1 polymer ?
#
loop_
_entity_poly.entity_id
_entity_poly.type
_entity_poly.pdbx_seq_one_letter_code
_entity_poly.pdbx_strand_id
1 'polypeptide(L)'
;MKKLTDGNGEWTVKGAELLDWKSLASVSDPVFLKYKGEICSSTLPGVEPGDETGLTAVLTETKARSTEELRQNIRTIEQCLSAFQTYTPVCFTDKPEEYSKYWAIRSGIFPSVGGTRKPGTTCLIEDVAFHIEDLPEATAELQQLIARHGYEDACIYGHALEGNYHFILNQSFSSEAEVKRYEDLMNDVKTLVADKYDGSLKAEHGTGRNMAPFVRHEWGDAAYEVMKAVKNLFDPKGLLNPGVIFNDDPKCHIKNFKPLPLIPLDAQNPAAKVNRCIECGFCEVNCLSCGFTLSSRQRIVLQREIARLRQSGEAPERLALLEKQYRYPGNQTCAGDGLCSMSCPMGINTGDLTHIIRQKELPQGSMGYKAGNFAANHFAGIKSALRPVLGLANLGHSVLGTKAMSCITKGMHNVLGIPLWTPAMPKAYSIKSSQLTIDNDTLRNKNADKDSSANGQLKVVYFPSCINQTMGLPKKSPVEQALASKMIALLQKGGYEVIFPENMEKLCCGTIWESKGMLDIAD
;
A
#
# COMPACT_ATOMS: atom_id res chain seq x y z
N MET A 1 18.15 20.14 -22.65
CA MET A 1 18.58 19.86 -21.26
C MET A 1 19.74 18.87 -21.19
N LYS A 2 19.72 17.74 -21.86
CA LYS A 2 20.80 16.71 -21.80
C LYS A 2 22.20 17.25 -22.18
N LYS A 3 22.31 18.30 -22.98
CA LYS A 3 23.59 18.89 -23.39
C LYS A 3 24.08 20.01 -22.46
N LEU A 4 23.34 20.34 -21.39
CA LEU A 4 23.75 21.36 -20.43
C LEU A 4 24.79 20.75 -19.48
N THR A 5 25.97 21.35 -19.46
CA THR A 5 27.06 21.01 -18.54
C THR A 5 27.39 22.18 -17.64
N ASP A 6 27.85 21.90 -16.42
CA ASP A 6 28.42 22.89 -15.51
C ASP A 6 29.83 23.30 -15.93
N GLY A 7 30.42 24.23 -15.19
CA GLY A 7 31.79 24.72 -15.44
C GLY A 7 32.88 23.63 -15.33
N ASN A 8 32.57 22.45 -14.79
CA ASN A 8 33.46 21.30 -14.65
C ASN A 8 33.20 20.22 -15.71
N GLY A 9 32.25 20.45 -16.65
CA GLY A 9 31.86 19.49 -17.66
C GLY A 9 30.91 18.39 -17.15
N GLU A 10 30.43 18.49 -15.92
CA GLU A 10 29.40 17.60 -15.40
C GLU A 10 28.00 18.00 -15.89
N TRP A 11 27.11 17.03 -16.03
CA TRP A 11 25.73 17.30 -16.45
C TRP A 11 24.98 18.15 -15.43
N THR A 12 24.42 19.28 -15.87
CA THR A 12 23.63 20.19 -15.04
C THR A 12 22.30 19.56 -14.61
N VAL A 13 21.63 18.83 -15.51
CA VAL A 13 20.39 18.10 -15.20
C VAL A 13 20.77 16.68 -14.80
N LYS A 14 20.34 16.24 -13.64
CA LYS A 14 20.63 14.90 -13.08
C LYS A 14 19.47 13.93 -13.26
N GLY A 15 18.26 14.41 -13.52
CA GLY A 15 17.07 13.63 -13.80
C GLY A 15 16.03 14.48 -14.51
N ALA A 16 15.27 13.86 -15.41
CA ALA A 16 14.10 14.46 -16.04
C ALA A 16 13.05 13.37 -16.27
N GLU A 17 11.93 13.47 -15.53
CA GLU A 17 10.81 12.53 -15.60
C GLU A 17 9.70 13.13 -16.42
N LEU A 18 9.32 12.45 -17.49
CA LEU A 18 8.16 12.82 -18.30
C LEU A 18 6.90 12.14 -17.75
N LEU A 19 5.81 12.88 -17.74
CA LEU A 19 4.48 12.41 -17.37
C LEU A 19 3.48 12.95 -18.39
N ASP A 20 2.82 12.07 -19.14
CA ASP A 20 1.75 12.47 -20.04
C ASP A 20 0.48 12.88 -19.24
N TRP A 21 -0.48 13.50 -19.93
CA TRP A 21 -1.72 13.96 -19.31
C TRP A 21 -2.48 12.82 -18.59
N LYS A 22 -2.53 11.64 -19.17
CA LYS A 22 -3.24 10.50 -18.62
C LYS A 22 -2.59 10.00 -17.32
N SER A 23 -1.25 10.01 -17.28
CA SER A 23 -0.49 9.74 -16.05
C SER A 23 -0.85 10.73 -14.95
N LEU A 24 -0.86 12.03 -15.27
CA LEU A 24 -1.21 13.08 -14.33
C LEU A 24 -2.67 12.98 -13.88
N ALA A 25 -3.60 12.71 -14.80
CA ALA A 25 -5.03 12.57 -14.49
C ALA A 25 -5.33 11.36 -13.58
N SER A 26 -4.48 10.35 -13.58
CA SER A 26 -4.64 9.16 -12.72
C SER A 26 -4.37 9.44 -11.24
N VAL A 27 -3.66 10.52 -10.93
CA VAL A 27 -3.23 10.84 -9.57
C VAL A 27 -4.31 11.70 -8.87
N SER A 28 -4.73 11.26 -7.70
CA SER A 28 -5.74 11.96 -6.87
C SER A 28 -5.11 12.83 -5.76
N ASP A 29 -3.89 13.34 -5.97
CA ASP A 29 -3.20 14.16 -4.97
C ASP A 29 -3.78 15.58 -4.92
N PRO A 30 -4.05 16.15 -3.73
CA PRO A 30 -4.60 17.50 -3.57
C PRO A 30 -3.73 18.60 -4.20
N VAL A 31 -2.40 18.43 -4.21
CA VAL A 31 -1.48 19.39 -4.84
C VAL A 31 -1.69 19.39 -6.34
N PHE A 32 -1.80 18.20 -6.95
CA PHE A 32 -2.05 18.08 -8.37
C PHE A 32 -3.46 18.56 -8.75
N LEU A 33 -4.48 18.26 -7.94
CA LEU A 33 -5.85 18.73 -8.17
C LEU A 33 -5.93 20.26 -8.16
N LYS A 34 -5.10 20.94 -7.36
CA LYS A 34 -4.98 22.40 -7.41
C LYS A 34 -4.42 22.87 -8.76
N TYR A 35 -3.33 22.29 -9.22
CA TYR A 35 -2.76 22.58 -10.55
C TYR A 35 -3.72 22.21 -11.66
N LYS A 36 -4.42 21.08 -11.56
CA LYS A 36 -5.47 20.69 -12.52
C LYS A 36 -6.56 21.75 -12.63
N GLY A 37 -7.03 22.33 -11.50
CA GLY A 37 -8.00 23.43 -11.49
C GLY A 37 -7.45 24.70 -12.14
N GLU A 38 -6.20 25.05 -11.89
CA GLU A 38 -5.52 26.19 -12.51
C GLU A 38 -5.29 25.97 -14.01
N ILE A 39 -4.93 24.74 -14.40
CA ILE A 39 -4.75 24.31 -15.79
C ILE A 39 -6.09 24.40 -16.56
N CYS A 40 -7.17 23.87 -16.02
CA CYS A 40 -8.48 23.90 -16.66
C CYS A 40 -9.12 25.31 -16.75
N SER A 41 -8.62 26.28 -15.98
CA SER A 41 -9.13 27.65 -15.94
C SER A 41 -8.33 28.63 -16.78
N SER A 42 -7.13 28.27 -17.29
CA SER A 42 -6.27 29.16 -18.07
C SER A 42 -6.45 28.91 -19.58
N THR A 43 -6.53 29.98 -20.34
CA THR A 43 -6.56 29.94 -21.81
C THR A 43 -5.14 29.97 -22.35
N LEU A 44 -4.60 28.82 -22.78
CA LEU A 44 -3.40 28.79 -23.62
C LEU A 44 -3.77 29.08 -25.07
N PRO A 45 -2.99 29.88 -25.81
CA PRO A 45 -3.18 30.03 -27.23
C PRO A 45 -3.07 28.66 -27.94
N GLY A 46 -4.16 28.22 -28.56
CA GLY A 46 -4.20 26.96 -29.33
C GLY A 46 -4.64 25.72 -28.55
N VAL A 47 -5.00 25.84 -27.28
CA VAL A 47 -5.65 24.75 -26.51
C VAL A 47 -7.07 25.20 -26.15
N GLU A 48 -8.07 24.48 -26.64
CA GLU A 48 -9.46 24.72 -26.25
C GLU A 48 -9.66 24.31 -24.78
N PRO A 49 -10.47 25.05 -24.00
CA PRO A 49 -10.79 24.66 -22.63
C PRO A 49 -11.42 23.26 -22.60
N GLY A 50 -10.77 22.32 -21.94
CA GLY A 50 -11.16 20.92 -21.86
C GLY A 50 -10.45 19.97 -22.81
N ASP A 51 -9.61 20.45 -23.75
CA ASP A 51 -8.70 19.62 -24.53
C ASP A 51 -7.31 19.57 -23.89
N GLU A 52 -7.19 18.74 -22.86
CA GLU A 52 -5.97 18.56 -22.08
C GLU A 52 -5.09 17.44 -22.64
N THR A 53 -5.49 16.81 -23.75
CA THR A 53 -4.87 15.58 -24.28
C THR A 53 -3.44 15.74 -24.76
N GLY A 54 -3.01 16.96 -25.05
CA GLY A 54 -1.64 17.29 -25.48
C GLY A 54 -0.69 17.74 -24.36
N LEU A 55 -1.16 17.88 -23.11
CA LEU A 55 -0.33 18.37 -22.03
C LEU A 55 0.63 17.30 -21.50
N THR A 56 1.85 17.73 -21.21
CA THR A 56 2.91 16.87 -20.67
C THR A 56 3.63 17.63 -19.56
N ALA A 57 3.93 16.98 -18.45
CA ALA A 57 4.77 17.53 -17.41
C ALA A 57 6.16 16.90 -17.45
N VAL A 58 7.17 17.69 -17.11
CA VAL A 58 8.54 17.21 -16.92
C VAL A 58 9.02 17.63 -15.54
N LEU A 59 9.24 16.64 -14.66
CA LEU A 59 9.87 16.84 -13.37
C LEU A 59 11.38 16.79 -13.55
N THR A 60 12.06 17.93 -13.32
CA THR A 60 13.50 18.05 -13.53
C THR A 60 14.23 18.14 -12.20
N GLU A 61 15.30 17.35 -12.04
CA GLU A 61 16.17 17.35 -10.87
C GLU A 61 17.57 17.85 -11.25
N THR A 62 18.15 18.72 -10.39
CA THR A 62 19.56 19.10 -10.40
C THR A 62 20.18 18.95 -9.02
N LYS A 63 21.48 18.64 -8.98
CA LYS A 63 22.27 18.50 -7.75
C LYS A 63 23.60 19.19 -7.92
N ALA A 64 24.13 19.76 -6.85
CA ALA A 64 25.42 20.45 -6.84
C ALA A 64 26.14 20.20 -5.52
N ARG A 65 27.45 20.51 -5.49
CA ARG A 65 28.30 20.36 -4.29
C ARG A 65 28.22 21.58 -3.36
N SER A 66 27.73 22.72 -3.87
CA SER A 66 27.56 23.95 -3.12
C SER A 66 26.25 24.64 -3.49
N THR A 67 25.79 25.52 -2.59
CA THR A 67 24.59 26.34 -2.83
C THR A 67 24.76 27.29 -4.01
N GLU A 68 25.96 27.81 -4.23
CA GLU A 68 26.22 28.73 -5.34
C GLU A 68 26.18 27.99 -6.68
N GLU A 69 26.83 26.84 -6.74
CA GLU A 69 26.76 25.95 -7.91
C GLU A 69 25.32 25.53 -8.21
N LEU A 70 24.54 25.17 -7.18
CA LEU A 70 23.13 24.82 -7.33
C LEU A 70 22.32 25.97 -7.93
N ARG A 71 22.51 27.20 -7.44
CA ARG A 71 21.86 28.40 -8.00
C ARG A 71 22.24 28.62 -9.45
N GLN A 72 23.51 28.42 -9.80
CA GLN A 72 23.97 28.56 -11.17
C GLN A 72 23.35 27.51 -12.09
N ASN A 73 23.28 26.27 -11.64
CA ASN A 73 22.63 25.19 -12.39
C ASN A 73 21.15 25.50 -12.65
N ILE A 74 20.43 25.96 -11.62
CA ILE A 74 19.02 26.37 -11.75
C ILE A 74 18.86 27.46 -12.79
N ARG A 75 19.66 28.56 -12.73
CA ARG A 75 19.60 29.64 -13.71
C ARG A 75 19.84 29.15 -15.15
N THR A 76 20.81 28.26 -15.32
CA THR A 76 21.14 27.67 -16.63
C THR A 76 19.97 26.87 -17.19
N ILE A 77 19.29 26.09 -16.33
CA ILE A 77 18.11 25.31 -16.72
C ILE A 77 16.93 26.25 -17.03
N GLU A 78 16.64 27.22 -16.19
CA GLU A 78 15.58 28.22 -16.39
C GLU A 78 15.79 29.01 -17.68
N GLN A 79 17.04 29.43 -17.97
CA GLN A 79 17.37 30.10 -19.21
C GLN A 79 17.14 29.21 -20.45
N CYS A 80 17.48 27.93 -20.37
CA CYS A 80 17.19 26.97 -21.45
C CYS A 80 15.68 26.81 -21.66
N LEU A 81 14.91 26.74 -20.58
CA LEU A 81 13.47 26.53 -20.60
C LEU A 81 12.69 27.79 -21.00
N SER A 82 13.27 29.00 -20.86
CA SER A 82 12.62 30.27 -21.23
C SER A 82 12.29 30.38 -22.73
N ALA A 83 12.91 29.55 -23.58
CA ALA A 83 12.59 29.46 -24.99
C ALA A 83 11.29 28.68 -25.30
N PHE A 84 10.71 28.01 -24.30
CA PHE A 84 9.53 27.17 -24.44
C PHE A 84 8.35 27.81 -23.69
N GLN A 85 7.18 27.71 -24.28
CA GLN A 85 5.96 28.10 -23.61
C GLN A 85 5.56 27.00 -22.63
N THR A 86 5.48 27.35 -21.35
CA THR A 86 5.06 26.44 -20.28
C THR A 86 3.73 26.90 -19.71
N TYR A 87 2.93 25.93 -19.28
CA TYR A 87 1.59 26.17 -18.72
C TYR A 87 1.66 26.87 -17.36
N THR A 88 2.61 26.46 -16.54
CA THR A 88 2.95 27.08 -15.26
C THR A 88 4.38 27.61 -15.29
N PRO A 89 4.70 28.66 -14.53
CA PRO A 89 6.08 29.11 -14.41
C PRO A 89 6.99 27.96 -13.93
N VAL A 90 8.18 27.87 -14.51
CA VAL A 90 9.21 26.94 -14.04
C VAL A 90 9.58 27.33 -12.61
N CYS A 91 9.55 26.39 -11.69
CA CYS A 91 9.84 26.62 -10.29
C CYS A 91 10.71 25.51 -9.73
N PHE A 92 11.80 25.89 -9.07
CA PHE A 92 12.66 24.96 -8.34
C PHE A 92 12.49 25.16 -6.84
N THR A 93 12.61 24.07 -6.08
CA THR A 93 12.57 24.08 -4.61
C THR A 93 13.66 23.16 -4.05
N ASP A 94 14.31 23.61 -2.99
CA ASP A 94 15.28 22.83 -2.20
C ASP A 94 14.68 22.29 -0.89
N LYS A 95 13.39 22.54 -0.65
CA LYS A 95 12.69 22.11 0.55
C LYS A 95 12.24 20.67 0.44
N PRO A 96 12.72 19.76 1.32
CA PRO A 96 12.37 18.33 1.28
C PRO A 96 10.86 18.06 1.33
N GLU A 97 10.10 18.86 2.10
CA GLU A 97 8.66 18.75 2.21
C GLU A 97 7.88 19.12 0.93
N GLU A 98 8.50 19.88 0.02
CA GLU A 98 7.93 20.25 -1.27
C GLU A 98 8.34 19.25 -2.35
N TYR A 99 9.66 19.05 -2.60
CA TYR A 99 10.09 18.17 -3.68
C TYR A 99 9.70 16.70 -3.45
N SER A 100 9.62 16.24 -2.20
CA SER A 100 9.17 14.88 -1.91
C SER A 100 7.74 14.60 -2.37
N LYS A 101 6.88 15.63 -2.44
CA LYS A 101 5.52 15.49 -2.97
C LYS A 101 5.52 15.21 -4.46
N TYR A 102 6.36 15.89 -5.24
CA TYR A 102 6.48 15.64 -6.68
C TYR A 102 6.99 14.22 -6.97
N TRP A 103 8.00 13.76 -6.22
CA TRP A 103 8.48 12.39 -6.33
C TRP A 103 7.44 11.35 -5.87
N ALA A 104 6.64 11.66 -4.87
CA ALA A 104 5.54 10.80 -4.44
C ALA A 104 4.46 10.68 -5.53
N ILE A 105 4.13 11.77 -6.23
CA ILE A 105 3.23 11.76 -7.38
C ILE A 105 3.78 10.85 -8.48
N ARG A 106 5.04 11.04 -8.88
CA ARG A 106 5.70 10.22 -9.91
C ARG A 106 5.69 8.72 -9.53
N SER A 107 6.02 8.39 -8.30
CA SER A 107 6.01 7.00 -7.80
C SER A 107 4.62 6.39 -7.69
N GLY A 108 3.60 7.23 -7.54
CA GLY A 108 2.20 6.83 -7.41
C GLY A 108 1.49 6.52 -8.72
N ILE A 109 2.07 6.81 -9.89
CA ILE A 109 1.38 6.66 -11.18
C ILE A 109 1.00 5.21 -11.46
N PHE A 110 1.95 4.29 -11.41
CA PHE A 110 1.68 2.87 -11.69
C PHE A 110 0.56 2.29 -10.81
N PRO A 111 0.61 2.44 -9.48
CA PRO A 111 -0.48 1.97 -8.65
C PRO A 111 -1.80 2.73 -8.87
N SER A 112 -1.77 4.02 -9.19
CA SER A 112 -3.00 4.80 -9.46
C SER A 112 -3.71 4.29 -10.71
N VAL A 113 -3.00 4.15 -11.82
CA VAL A 113 -3.55 3.60 -13.07
C VAL A 113 -4.04 2.16 -12.87
N GLY A 114 -3.22 1.32 -12.24
CA GLY A 114 -3.61 -0.06 -11.96
C GLY A 114 -4.82 -0.18 -11.04
N GLY A 115 -5.03 0.80 -10.17
CA GLY A 115 -6.12 0.81 -9.22
C GLY A 115 -7.48 1.22 -9.79
N THR A 116 -7.49 2.00 -10.86
CA THR A 116 -8.72 2.40 -11.56
C THR A 116 -9.19 1.35 -12.56
N ARG A 117 -8.39 0.32 -12.83
CA ARG A 117 -8.68 -0.72 -13.81
C ARG A 117 -10.00 -1.45 -13.50
N LYS A 118 -10.64 -1.95 -14.55
CA LYS A 118 -11.82 -2.82 -14.44
C LYS A 118 -11.46 -4.12 -13.71
N PRO A 119 -12.32 -4.63 -12.82
CA PRO A 119 -12.12 -5.93 -12.19
C PRO A 119 -11.93 -7.04 -13.25
N GLY A 120 -11.00 -7.98 -13.00
CA GLY A 120 -10.69 -9.06 -13.96
C GLY A 120 -9.66 -8.68 -15.03
N THR A 121 -9.20 -7.41 -15.07
CA THR A 121 -8.06 -7.01 -15.90
C THR A 121 -6.77 -7.02 -15.11
N THR A 122 -5.65 -7.18 -15.80
CA THR A 122 -4.30 -6.98 -15.23
C THR A 122 -3.75 -5.63 -15.66
N CYS A 123 -2.91 -5.06 -14.82
CA CYS A 123 -2.13 -3.86 -15.15
C CYS A 123 -0.76 -4.31 -15.65
N LEU A 124 -0.46 -4.01 -16.90
CA LEU A 124 0.83 -4.29 -17.53
C LEU A 124 1.64 -3.00 -17.59
N ILE A 125 2.93 -3.12 -17.38
CA ILE A 125 3.89 -2.06 -17.62
C ILE A 125 4.93 -2.56 -18.58
N GLU A 126 5.05 -1.88 -19.70
CA GLU A 126 6.09 -2.12 -20.71
C GLU A 126 7.12 -1.00 -20.65
N ASP A 127 8.30 -1.27 -21.16
CA ASP A 127 9.49 -0.48 -20.95
C ASP A 127 10.30 -0.42 -22.25
N VAL A 128 10.32 0.75 -22.88
CA VAL A 128 10.99 0.99 -24.15
C VAL A 128 11.96 2.16 -24.06
N ALA A 129 12.96 2.20 -24.93
CA ALA A 129 13.85 3.35 -25.04
C ALA A 129 14.03 3.77 -26.48
N PHE A 130 14.20 5.08 -26.66
CA PHE A 130 14.45 5.73 -27.94
C PHE A 130 15.69 6.62 -27.85
N HIS A 131 16.31 6.92 -28.97
CA HIS A 131 17.29 8.01 -29.03
C HIS A 131 16.62 9.31 -28.64
N ILE A 132 17.32 10.14 -27.87
CA ILE A 132 16.72 11.35 -27.28
C ILE A 132 16.27 12.35 -28.34
N GLU A 133 16.91 12.34 -29.50
CA GLU A 133 16.60 13.16 -30.64
C GLU A 133 15.24 12.82 -31.26
N ASP A 134 14.86 11.55 -31.23
CA ASP A 134 13.60 11.02 -31.78
C ASP A 134 12.45 11.02 -30.78
N LEU A 135 12.74 11.39 -29.55
CA LEU A 135 11.81 11.20 -28.42
C LEU A 135 10.43 11.88 -28.62
N PRO A 136 10.32 13.11 -29.14
CA PRO A 136 9.03 13.76 -29.36
C PRO A 136 8.15 13.00 -30.38
N GLU A 137 8.71 12.66 -31.52
CA GLU A 137 8.01 11.96 -32.62
C GLU A 137 7.66 10.53 -32.18
N ALA A 138 8.63 9.81 -31.60
CA ALA A 138 8.44 8.44 -31.11
C ALA A 138 7.35 8.36 -30.04
N THR A 139 7.29 9.36 -29.15
CA THR A 139 6.24 9.43 -28.11
C THR A 139 4.86 9.62 -28.74
N ALA A 140 4.72 10.55 -29.67
CA ALA A 140 3.45 10.82 -30.34
C ALA A 140 2.96 9.59 -31.13
N GLU A 141 3.86 8.91 -31.84
CA GLU A 141 3.52 7.70 -32.59
C GLU A 141 3.18 6.52 -31.65
N LEU A 142 3.89 6.36 -30.55
CA LEU A 142 3.58 5.33 -29.55
C LEU A 142 2.19 5.57 -28.93
N GLN A 143 1.85 6.82 -28.60
CA GLN A 143 0.50 7.16 -28.10
C GLN A 143 -0.59 6.82 -29.12
N GLN A 144 -0.38 7.18 -30.38
CA GLN A 144 -1.32 6.87 -31.47
C GLN A 144 -1.45 5.36 -31.69
N LEU A 145 -0.34 4.63 -31.64
CA LEU A 145 -0.31 3.17 -31.80
C LEU A 145 -1.12 2.50 -30.69
N ILE A 146 -0.87 2.84 -29.43
CA ILE A 146 -1.59 2.33 -28.27
C ILE A 146 -3.10 2.62 -28.39
N ALA A 147 -3.47 3.84 -28.80
CA ALA A 147 -4.87 4.23 -28.98
C ALA A 147 -5.55 3.44 -30.11
N ARG A 148 -4.86 3.21 -31.25
CA ARG A 148 -5.38 2.38 -32.37
C ARG A 148 -5.73 0.95 -31.96
N HIS A 149 -5.02 0.39 -30.98
CA HIS A 149 -5.33 -0.91 -30.39
C HIS A 149 -6.42 -0.86 -29.28
N GLY A 150 -7.07 0.31 -29.10
CA GLY A 150 -8.19 0.46 -28.15
C GLY A 150 -7.79 0.56 -26.68
N TYR A 151 -6.55 0.98 -26.39
CA TYR A 151 -6.09 1.24 -25.01
C TYR A 151 -6.16 2.74 -24.70
N GLU A 152 -7.37 3.26 -24.64
CA GLU A 152 -7.62 4.69 -24.42
C GLU A 152 -7.19 5.17 -23.02
N ASP A 153 -7.18 4.27 -22.03
CA ASP A 153 -6.77 4.54 -20.65
C ASP A 153 -5.27 4.31 -20.40
N ALA A 154 -4.51 3.94 -21.43
CA ALA A 154 -3.07 3.77 -21.30
C ALA A 154 -2.38 5.11 -21.08
N CYS A 155 -1.31 5.10 -20.29
CA CYS A 155 -0.50 6.29 -20.02
C CYS A 155 0.98 6.03 -20.29
N ILE A 156 1.73 7.10 -20.60
CA ILE A 156 3.17 7.08 -20.83
C ILE A 156 3.85 7.99 -19.82
N TYR A 157 4.87 7.48 -19.16
CA TYR A 157 5.74 8.24 -18.27
C TYR A 157 7.14 7.60 -18.25
N GLY A 158 8.15 8.32 -17.78
CA GLY A 158 9.48 7.71 -17.64
C GLY A 158 10.63 8.70 -17.67
N HIS A 159 11.81 8.16 -17.81
CA HIS A 159 13.09 8.83 -17.69
C HIS A 159 13.46 9.55 -19.02
N ALA A 160 12.86 10.73 -19.24
CA ALA A 160 13.04 11.46 -20.50
C ALA A 160 14.51 11.83 -20.78
N LEU A 161 15.34 12.02 -19.74
CA LEU A 161 16.75 12.32 -19.90
C LEU A 161 17.52 11.16 -20.54
N GLU A 162 17.08 9.93 -20.31
CA GLU A 162 17.66 8.70 -20.82
C GLU A 162 16.92 8.14 -22.04
N GLY A 163 15.84 8.79 -22.49
CA GLY A 163 15.02 8.31 -23.58
C GLY A 163 14.18 7.09 -23.24
N ASN A 164 14.10 6.72 -21.96
CA ASN A 164 13.39 5.53 -21.49
C ASN A 164 11.96 5.87 -21.06
N TYR A 165 11.01 5.17 -21.63
CA TYR A 165 9.58 5.31 -21.31
C TYR A 165 8.94 4.02 -20.86
N HIS A 166 8.07 4.16 -19.89
CA HIS A 166 7.12 3.14 -19.49
C HIS A 166 5.74 3.48 -20.04
N PHE A 167 5.05 2.50 -20.58
CA PHE A 167 3.63 2.64 -20.86
C PHE A 167 2.83 1.59 -20.11
N ILE A 168 1.73 2.04 -19.53
CA ILE A 168 0.86 1.20 -18.71
C ILE A 168 -0.41 0.87 -19.47
N LEU A 169 -0.77 -0.41 -19.49
CA LEU A 169 -1.97 -0.93 -20.13
C LEU A 169 -2.83 -1.68 -19.11
N ASN A 170 -4.15 -1.51 -19.18
CA ASN A 170 -5.10 -2.36 -18.49
C ASN A 170 -5.67 -3.39 -19.46
N GLN A 171 -5.27 -4.66 -19.32
CA GLN A 171 -5.53 -5.73 -20.27
C GLN A 171 -6.30 -6.88 -19.63
N SER A 172 -7.35 -7.36 -20.31
CA SER A 172 -7.97 -8.64 -20.05
C SER A 172 -7.34 -9.74 -20.91
N PHE A 173 -7.24 -10.95 -20.38
CA PHE A 173 -6.83 -12.13 -21.14
C PHE A 173 -7.91 -13.22 -21.08
N SER A 174 -9.17 -12.80 -20.94
CA SER A 174 -10.30 -13.72 -20.76
C SER A 174 -10.85 -14.32 -22.07
N SER A 175 -10.43 -13.80 -23.22
CA SER A 175 -10.86 -14.29 -24.53
C SER A 175 -9.71 -14.27 -25.54
N GLU A 176 -9.83 -15.08 -26.59
CA GLU A 176 -8.86 -15.11 -27.69
C GLU A 176 -8.72 -13.74 -28.38
N ALA A 177 -9.80 -13.00 -28.50
CA ALA A 177 -9.78 -11.65 -29.09
C ALA A 177 -8.93 -10.67 -28.25
N GLU A 178 -9.05 -10.74 -26.92
CA GLU A 178 -8.24 -9.93 -26.01
C GLU A 178 -6.76 -10.32 -26.06
N VAL A 179 -6.45 -11.61 -26.13
CA VAL A 179 -5.07 -12.10 -26.29
C VAL A 179 -4.49 -11.64 -27.62
N LYS A 180 -5.27 -11.75 -28.72
CA LYS A 180 -4.85 -11.29 -30.03
C LYS A 180 -4.62 -9.78 -30.07
N ARG A 181 -5.47 -8.98 -29.45
CA ARG A 181 -5.28 -7.52 -29.36
C ARG A 181 -3.93 -7.17 -28.73
N TYR A 182 -3.56 -7.85 -27.66
CA TYR A 182 -2.25 -7.64 -27.01
C TYR A 182 -1.08 -8.14 -27.89
N GLU A 183 -1.23 -9.30 -28.54
CA GLU A 183 -0.24 -9.83 -29.48
C GLU A 183 0.02 -8.82 -30.64
N ASP A 184 -1.05 -8.29 -31.23
CA ASP A 184 -0.97 -7.33 -32.34
C ASP A 184 -0.32 -6.02 -31.88
N LEU A 185 -0.70 -5.49 -30.69
CA LEU A 185 -0.04 -4.32 -30.11
C LEU A 185 1.47 -4.55 -29.95
N MET A 186 1.89 -5.67 -29.34
CA MET A 186 3.30 -5.91 -29.08
C MET A 186 4.12 -6.11 -30.36
N ASN A 187 3.53 -6.68 -31.40
CA ASN A 187 4.16 -6.76 -32.73
C ASN A 187 4.35 -5.37 -33.37
N ASP A 188 3.35 -4.50 -33.25
CA ASP A 188 3.44 -3.13 -33.75
C ASP A 188 4.43 -2.28 -32.94
N VAL A 189 4.45 -2.45 -31.60
CA VAL A 189 5.46 -1.83 -30.73
C VAL A 189 6.87 -2.28 -31.12
N LYS A 190 7.07 -3.58 -31.36
CA LYS A 190 8.36 -4.09 -31.87
C LYS A 190 8.79 -3.37 -33.14
N THR A 191 7.89 -3.24 -34.09
CA THR A 191 8.19 -2.59 -35.39
C THR A 191 8.46 -1.09 -35.21
N LEU A 192 7.67 -0.41 -34.40
CA LEU A 192 7.88 1.01 -34.11
C LEU A 192 9.24 1.26 -33.43
N VAL A 193 9.52 0.51 -32.37
CA VAL A 193 10.69 0.76 -31.49
C VAL A 193 11.97 0.28 -32.18
N ALA A 194 12.02 -1.00 -32.60
CA ALA A 194 13.26 -1.59 -33.11
C ALA A 194 13.49 -1.28 -34.57
N ASP A 195 12.48 -1.40 -35.45
CA ASP A 195 12.71 -1.26 -36.89
C ASP A 195 12.73 0.20 -37.34
N LYS A 196 11.88 1.06 -36.77
CA LYS A 196 11.76 2.46 -37.20
C LYS A 196 12.73 3.38 -36.47
N TYR A 197 12.87 3.23 -35.16
CA TYR A 197 13.63 4.17 -34.33
C TYR A 197 14.96 3.61 -33.81
N ASP A 198 15.34 2.40 -34.20
CA ASP A 198 16.57 1.73 -33.69
C ASP A 198 16.67 1.80 -32.15
N GLY A 199 15.52 1.69 -31.51
CA GLY A 199 15.36 1.77 -30.06
C GLY A 199 15.43 0.41 -29.38
N SER A 200 15.26 0.39 -28.06
CA SER A 200 15.25 -0.84 -27.26
C SER A 200 13.86 -1.20 -26.77
N LEU A 201 13.52 -2.48 -26.92
CA LEU A 201 12.24 -3.05 -26.45
C LEU A 201 12.23 -3.34 -24.95
N LYS A 202 13.37 -3.21 -24.26
CA LYS A 202 13.47 -3.37 -22.81
C LYS A 202 14.68 -2.60 -22.28
N ALA A 203 14.42 -1.39 -21.78
CA ALA A 203 15.46 -0.48 -21.35
C ALA A 203 16.03 -0.83 -19.94
N GLU A 204 15.18 -0.82 -18.89
CA GLU A 204 15.64 -1.01 -17.51
C GLU A 204 14.97 -2.18 -16.76
N HIS A 205 13.75 -2.60 -17.16
CA HIS A 205 13.00 -3.63 -16.42
C HIS A 205 13.49 -5.06 -16.65
N GLY A 206 14.49 -5.24 -17.49
CA GLY A 206 15.00 -6.55 -17.89
C GLY A 206 14.08 -7.28 -18.87
N THR A 207 14.66 -8.05 -19.76
CA THR A 207 13.95 -8.73 -20.85
C THR A 207 12.89 -9.72 -20.37
N GLY A 208 13.24 -10.51 -19.34
CA GLY A 208 12.34 -11.53 -18.80
C GLY A 208 11.93 -12.57 -19.85
N ARG A 209 10.74 -13.17 -19.63
CA ARG A 209 10.08 -14.05 -20.60
C ARG A 209 9.19 -13.27 -21.57
N ASN A 210 8.70 -12.11 -21.14
CA ASN A 210 7.75 -11.33 -21.93
C ASN A 210 8.38 -10.84 -23.24
N MET A 211 9.60 -10.36 -23.18
CA MET A 211 10.33 -9.86 -24.36
C MET A 211 11.25 -10.89 -25.03
N ALA A 212 11.38 -12.10 -24.48
CA ALA A 212 12.21 -13.14 -25.04
C ALA A 212 11.94 -13.43 -26.54
N PRO A 213 10.69 -13.44 -27.05
CA PRO A 213 10.42 -13.64 -28.47
C PRO A 213 10.98 -12.56 -29.39
N PHE A 214 11.27 -11.37 -28.87
CA PHE A 214 11.69 -10.22 -29.66
C PHE A 214 13.20 -9.96 -29.61
N VAL A 215 13.93 -10.59 -28.69
CA VAL A 215 15.38 -10.36 -28.48
C VAL A 215 16.20 -10.61 -29.75
N ARG A 216 15.95 -11.70 -30.46
CA ARG A 216 16.66 -12.01 -31.68
C ARG A 216 16.39 -10.99 -32.79
N HIS A 217 15.18 -10.45 -32.84
CA HIS A 217 14.79 -9.42 -33.79
C HIS A 217 15.50 -8.09 -33.50
N GLU A 218 15.51 -7.66 -32.24
CA GLU A 218 16.14 -6.40 -31.81
C GLU A 218 17.66 -6.43 -31.99
N TRP A 219 18.31 -7.52 -31.57
CA TRP A 219 19.78 -7.59 -31.51
C TRP A 219 20.44 -8.24 -32.70
N GLY A 220 19.67 -8.86 -33.58
CA GLY A 220 20.17 -9.62 -34.74
C GLY A 220 20.79 -10.97 -34.34
N ASP A 221 20.97 -11.82 -35.36
CA ASP A 221 21.46 -13.19 -35.19
C ASP A 221 22.84 -13.26 -34.52
N ALA A 222 23.76 -12.40 -34.93
CA ALA A 222 25.15 -12.45 -34.46
C ALA A 222 25.25 -12.17 -32.95
N ALA A 223 24.61 -11.10 -32.50
CA ALA A 223 24.60 -10.74 -31.07
C ALA A 223 23.81 -11.78 -30.22
N TYR A 224 22.68 -12.26 -30.76
CA TYR A 224 21.88 -13.29 -30.10
C TYR A 224 22.66 -14.58 -29.85
N GLU A 225 23.41 -15.06 -30.84
CA GLU A 225 24.24 -16.29 -30.70
C GLU A 225 25.40 -16.07 -29.70
N VAL A 226 26.01 -14.88 -29.65
CA VAL A 226 27.00 -14.55 -28.60
C VAL A 226 26.39 -14.58 -27.23
N MET A 227 25.22 -13.94 -27.02
CA MET A 227 24.49 -13.99 -25.74
C MET A 227 24.17 -15.43 -25.34
N LYS A 228 23.75 -16.28 -26.28
CA LYS A 228 23.44 -17.69 -26.06
C LYS A 228 24.68 -18.49 -25.70
N ALA A 229 25.81 -18.22 -26.34
CA ALA A 229 27.07 -18.85 -26.00
C ALA A 229 27.53 -18.50 -24.58
N VAL A 230 27.41 -17.24 -24.17
CA VAL A 230 27.67 -16.80 -22.80
C VAL A 230 26.75 -17.53 -21.81
N LYS A 231 25.45 -17.60 -22.10
CA LYS A 231 24.48 -18.34 -21.26
C LYS A 231 24.90 -19.80 -21.08
N ASN A 232 25.26 -20.49 -22.17
CA ASN A 232 25.64 -21.89 -22.16
C ASN A 232 26.97 -22.13 -21.42
N LEU A 233 27.88 -21.16 -21.43
CA LEU A 233 29.13 -21.24 -20.70
C LEU A 233 28.89 -21.26 -19.16
N PHE A 234 28.00 -20.41 -18.68
CA PHE A 234 27.70 -20.28 -17.26
C PHE A 234 26.63 -21.26 -16.76
N ASP A 235 25.74 -21.69 -17.64
CA ASP A 235 24.62 -22.59 -17.33
C ASP A 235 24.47 -23.70 -18.38
N PRO A 236 25.46 -24.60 -18.49
CA PRO A 236 25.45 -25.66 -19.52
C PRO A 236 24.29 -26.65 -19.35
N LYS A 237 23.65 -26.70 -18.19
CA LYS A 237 22.49 -27.55 -17.91
C LYS A 237 21.15 -26.84 -18.08
N GLY A 238 21.13 -25.53 -18.37
CA GLY A 238 19.91 -24.74 -18.52
C GLY A 238 19.03 -24.66 -17.28
N LEU A 239 19.62 -24.69 -16.07
CA LEU A 239 18.88 -24.69 -14.82
C LEU A 239 18.49 -23.29 -14.33
N LEU A 240 19.25 -22.26 -14.72
CA LEU A 240 19.06 -20.90 -14.25
C LEU A 240 18.08 -20.14 -15.15
N ASN A 241 16.98 -19.66 -14.57
CA ASN A 241 15.97 -18.83 -15.23
C ASN A 241 15.58 -19.37 -16.64
N PRO A 242 15.06 -20.59 -16.78
CA PRO A 242 14.72 -21.16 -18.06
C PRO A 242 13.65 -20.35 -18.80
N GLY A 243 13.87 -20.07 -20.09
CA GLY A 243 12.96 -19.30 -20.94
C GLY A 243 13.03 -17.77 -20.75
N VAL A 244 13.96 -17.27 -19.94
CA VAL A 244 14.27 -15.84 -19.80
C VAL A 244 15.34 -15.46 -20.84
N ILE A 245 15.12 -14.38 -21.59
CA ILE A 245 15.93 -13.93 -22.74
C ILE A 245 15.91 -14.93 -23.90
N PHE A 246 16.18 -16.19 -23.65
CA PHE A 246 16.20 -17.27 -24.63
C PHE A 246 14.99 -18.17 -24.47
N ASN A 247 14.09 -18.13 -25.45
CA ASN A 247 12.87 -18.93 -25.46
C ASN A 247 12.57 -19.39 -26.87
N ASP A 248 12.43 -20.70 -27.06
CA ASP A 248 12.14 -21.28 -28.38
C ASP A 248 10.66 -21.13 -28.76
N ASP A 249 9.78 -20.76 -27.81
CA ASP A 249 8.38 -20.48 -28.10
C ASP A 249 8.18 -18.99 -28.45
N PRO A 250 7.91 -18.66 -29.72
CA PRO A 250 7.72 -17.26 -30.15
C PRO A 250 6.46 -16.61 -29.56
N LYS A 251 5.59 -17.39 -28.93
CA LYS A 251 4.35 -16.95 -28.32
C LYS A 251 4.35 -17.11 -26.79
N CYS A 252 5.52 -17.23 -26.16
CA CYS A 252 5.58 -17.45 -24.71
C CYS A 252 5.01 -16.28 -23.90
N HIS A 253 5.01 -15.06 -24.46
CA HIS A 253 4.48 -13.84 -23.84
C HIS A 253 2.94 -13.77 -23.84
N ILE A 254 2.28 -14.59 -24.63
CA ILE A 254 0.80 -14.65 -24.75
C ILE A 254 0.21 -16.00 -24.30
N LYS A 255 0.95 -16.76 -23.52
CA LYS A 255 0.54 -18.05 -22.97
C LYS A 255 0.69 -18.10 -21.46
N ASN A 256 -0.05 -19.00 -20.84
CA ASN A 256 0.04 -19.30 -19.41
C ASN A 256 -0.13 -18.05 -18.50
N PHE A 257 -1.09 -17.20 -18.84
CA PHE A 257 -1.39 -16.01 -18.05
C PHE A 257 -1.78 -16.38 -16.63
N LYS A 258 -1.32 -15.56 -15.67
CA LYS A 258 -1.78 -15.66 -14.30
C LYS A 258 -3.25 -15.23 -14.24
N PRO A 259 -4.18 -16.12 -13.88
CA PRO A 259 -5.57 -15.69 -13.70
C PRO A 259 -5.69 -14.73 -12.54
N LEU A 260 -6.56 -13.73 -12.66
CA LEU A 260 -6.91 -12.78 -11.61
C LEU A 260 -8.38 -12.94 -11.22
N PRO A 261 -8.76 -14.07 -10.61
CA PRO A 261 -10.13 -14.30 -10.19
C PRO A 261 -10.53 -13.31 -9.11
N LEU A 262 -11.79 -12.91 -9.13
CA LEU A 262 -12.35 -12.09 -8.08
C LEU A 262 -12.64 -12.94 -6.85
N ILE A 263 -12.29 -12.43 -5.69
CA ILE A 263 -12.75 -12.98 -4.42
C ILE A 263 -14.24 -12.62 -4.32
N PRO A 264 -15.16 -13.60 -4.14
CA PRO A 264 -16.58 -13.34 -4.12
C PRO A 264 -16.99 -12.64 -2.82
N LEU A 265 -17.05 -11.32 -2.88
CA LEU A 265 -17.43 -10.41 -1.80
C LEU A 265 -18.55 -9.50 -2.29
N ASP A 266 -19.43 -9.11 -1.40
CA ASP A 266 -20.44 -8.09 -1.67
C ASP A 266 -19.73 -6.78 -2.05
N ALA A 267 -20.14 -6.18 -3.16
CA ALA A 267 -19.56 -4.93 -3.67
C ALA A 267 -19.71 -3.75 -2.69
N GLN A 268 -20.73 -3.77 -1.85
CA GLN A 268 -20.96 -2.76 -0.80
C GLN A 268 -20.03 -2.95 0.40
N ASN A 269 -19.42 -4.13 0.55
CA ASN A 269 -18.52 -4.41 1.66
C ASN A 269 -17.15 -3.77 1.43
N PRO A 270 -16.59 -3.03 2.40
CA PRO A 270 -15.24 -2.46 2.30
C PRO A 270 -14.15 -3.47 1.91
N ALA A 271 -14.30 -4.73 2.32
CA ALA A 271 -13.39 -5.82 1.95
C ALA A 271 -13.32 -6.08 0.44
N ALA A 272 -14.35 -5.72 -0.34
CA ALA A 272 -14.35 -5.90 -1.80
C ALA A 272 -13.24 -5.10 -2.51
N LYS A 273 -12.70 -4.05 -1.87
CA LYS A 273 -11.54 -3.30 -2.37
C LYS A 273 -10.32 -4.20 -2.65
N VAL A 274 -10.19 -5.37 -2.00
CA VAL A 274 -9.08 -6.31 -2.25
C VAL A 274 -9.04 -6.79 -3.70
N ASN A 275 -10.17 -6.76 -4.42
CA ASN A 275 -10.24 -7.12 -5.84
C ASN A 275 -9.53 -6.10 -6.76
N ARG A 276 -9.27 -4.89 -6.27
CA ARG A 276 -8.47 -3.87 -6.96
C ARG A 276 -6.96 -4.03 -6.74
N CYS A 277 -6.51 -4.99 -5.91
CA CYS A 277 -5.11 -5.18 -5.62
C CYS A 277 -4.31 -5.50 -6.90
N ILE A 278 -3.25 -4.74 -7.16
CA ILE A 278 -2.32 -4.94 -8.28
C ILE A 278 -1.07 -5.74 -7.87
N GLU A 279 -1.02 -6.18 -6.63
CA GLU A 279 0.08 -7.00 -6.08
C GLU A 279 1.44 -6.28 -6.02
N CYS A 280 1.48 -4.96 -6.01
CA CYS A 280 2.70 -4.14 -6.00
C CYS A 280 3.59 -4.30 -4.74
N GLY A 281 3.04 -4.77 -3.62
CA GLY A 281 3.82 -5.03 -2.39
C GLY A 281 4.00 -3.85 -1.42
N PHE A 282 3.59 -2.62 -1.75
CA PHE A 282 3.79 -1.44 -0.88
C PHE A 282 3.19 -1.59 0.53
N CYS A 283 2.13 -2.38 0.67
CA CYS A 283 1.51 -2.66 1.96
C CYS A 283 2.36 -3.56 2.89
N GLU A 284 3.39 -4.23 2.36
CA GLU A 284 4.17 -5.21 3.13
C GLU A 284 5.05 -4.56 4.20
N VAL A 285 5.50 -3.32 4.00
CA VAL A 285 6.32 -2.56 4.97
C VAL A 285 5.60 -2.29 6.29
N ASN A 286 4.26 -2.17 6.25
CA ASN A 286 3.43 -1.94 7.44
C ASN A 286 2.77 -3.22 7.95
N CYS A 287 3.02 -4.37 7.32
CA CYS A 287 2.41 -5.63 7.73
C CYS A 287 3.21 -6.30 8.83
N LEU A 288 2.68 -6.36 10.05
CA LEU A 288 3.34 -6.95 11.22
C LEU A 288 3.72 -8.41 11.06
N SER A 289 3.04 -9.17 10.20
CA SER A 289 3.34 -10.57 9.92
C SER A 289 4.24 -10.81 8.70
N CYS A 290 4.63 -9.74 7.99
CA CYS A 290 5.54 -9.86 6.85
C CYS A 290 6.90 -10.43 7.30
N GLY A 291 7.39 -11.43 6.58
CA GLY A 291 8.64 -12.12 6.92
C GLY A 291 8.53 -13.21 8.00
N PHE A 292 7.41 -13.28 8.74
CA PHE A 292 7.15 -14.35 9.73
C PHE A 292 6.15 -15.37 9.22
N THR A 293 5.07 -14.90 8.61
CA THR A 293 4.01 -15.72 8.01
C THR A 293 3.61 -15.11 6.66
N LEU A 294 2.31 -14.93 6.37
CA LEU A 294 1.88 -14.25 5.15
C LEU A 294 1.79 -12.74 5.35
N SER A 295 2.22 -12.00 4.33
CA SER A 295 1.98 -10.56 4.25
C SER A 295 0.55 -10.24 3.81
N SER A 296 0.16 -8.96 3.91
CA SER A 296 -1.12 -8.47 3.40
C SER A 296 -1.34 -8.80 1.93
N ARG A 297 -0.34 -8.57 1.06
CA ARG A 297 -0.40 -8.93 -0.37
C ARG A 297 -0.54 -10.44 -0.57
N GLN A 298 0.26 -11.24 0.10
CA GLN A 298 0.23 -12.70 -0.03
C GLN A 298 -1.12 -13.30 0.39
N ARG A 299 -1.78 -12.71 1.39
CA ARG A 299 -3.14 -13.11 1.78
C ARG A 299 -4.14 -12.94 0.64
N ILE A 300 -4.09 -11.80 -0.06
CA ILE A 300 -4.98 -11.53 -1.20
C ILE A 300 -4.71 -12.53 -2.32
N VAL A 301 -3.44 -12.75 -2.67
CA VAL A 301 -3.03 -13.69 -3.74
C VAL A 301 -3.55 -15.11 -3.47
N LEU A 302 -3.37 -15.60 -2.23
CA LEU A 302 -3.84 -16.94 -1.87
C LEU A 302 -5.38 -17.04 -1.83
N GLN A 303 -6.07 -16.00 -1.38
CA GLN A 303 -7.54 -15.99 -1.41
C GLN A 303 -8.09 -15.92 -2.84
N ARG A 304 -7.40 -15.28 -3.75
CA ARG A 304 -7.73 -15.33 -5.19
C ARG A 304 -7.58 -16.76 -5.73
N GLU A 305 -6.49 -17.45 -5.43
CA GLU A 305 -6.31 -18.84 -5.86
C GLU A 305 -7.36 -19.78 -5.23
N ILE A 306 -7.66 -19.62 -3.95
CA ILE A 306 -8.74 -20.36 -3.29
C ILE A 306 -10.09 -20.09 -3.99
N ALA A 307 -10.39 -18.83 -4.31
CA ALA A 307 -11.61 -18.47 -5.04
C ALA A 307 -11.65 -19.11 -6.44
N ARG A 308 -10.55 -19.09 -7.16
CA ARG A 308 -10.42 -19.71 -8.48
C ARG A 308 -10.72 -21.23 -8.43
N LEU A 309 -10.06 -21.92 -7.51
CA LEU A 309 -10.24 -23.37 -7.35
C LEU A 309 -11.67 -23.75 -6.94
N ARG A 310 -12.31 -22.92 -6.10
CA ARG A 310 -13.73 -23.11 -5.75
C ARG A 310 -14.66 -22.92 -6.94
N GLN A 311 -14.39 -21.92 -7.78
CA GLN A 311 -15.23 -21.61 -8.94
C GLN A 311 -15.05 -22.61 -10.07
N SER A 312 -13.82 -23.05 -10.33
CA SER A 312 -13.52 -24.01 -11.41
C SER A 312 -13.83 -25.45 -11.05
N GLY A 313 -13.86 -25.80 -9.77
CA GLY A 313 -13.95 -27.19 -9.30
C GLY A 313 -12.69 -28.02 -9.57
N GLU A 314 -11.63 -27.39 -10.09
CA GLU A 314 -10.35 -28.05 -10.35
C GLU A 314 -9.61 -28.39 -9.04
N ALA A 315 -8.84 -29.48 -9.04
CA ALA A 315 -7.92 -29.88 -7.99
C ALA A 315 -8.49 -29.75 -6.56
N PRO A 316 -9.56 -30.46 -6.19
CA PRO A 316 -10.22 -30.32 -4.88
C PRO A 316 -9.29 -30.65 -3.70
N GLU A 317 -8.32 -31.56 -3.88
CA GLU A 317 -7.32 -31.86 -2.85
C GLU A 317 -6.39 -30.66 -2.59
N ARG A 318 -5.99 -29.95 -3.65
CA ARG A 318 -5.19 -28.73 -3.54
C ARG A 318 -5.97 -27.62 -2.84
N LEU A 319 -7.26 -27.47 -3.17
CA LEU A 319 -8.13 -26.52 -2.51
C LEU A 319 -8.20 -26.78 -1.00
N ALA A 320 -8.50 -28.02 -0.61
CA ALA A 320 -8.59 -28.41 0.80
C ALA A 320 -7.26 -28.18 1.54
N LEU A 321 -6.13 -28.47 0.89
CA LEU A 321 -4.81 -28.23 1.45
C LEU A 321 -4.54 -26.73 1.64
N LEU A 322 -4.84 -25.89 0.65
CA LEU A 322 -4.66 -24.45 0.74
C LEU A 322 -5.53 -23.83 1.83
N GLU A 323 -6.78 -24.21 1.94
CA GLU A 323 -7.70 -23.74 2.99
C GLU A 323 -7.18 -24.10 4.39
N LYS A 324 -6.73 -25.35 4.56
CA LYS A 324 -6.15 -25.83 5.81
C LYS A 324 -4.88 -25.06 6.16
N GLN A 325 -3.96 -24.89 5.19
CA GLN A 325 -2.69 -24.20 5.42
C GLN A 325 -2.86 -22.69 5.59
N TYR A 326 -3.86 -22.09 4.97
CA TYR A 326 -4.13 -20.64 5.11
C TYR A 326 -4.58 -20.25 6.54
N ARG A 327 -5.19 -21.17 7.26
CA ARG A 327 -5.85 -20.89 8.54
C ARG A 327 -4.95 -20.19 9.55
N TYR A 328 -3.74 -20.67 9.80
CA TYR A 328 -2.82 -20.02 10.72
C TYR A 328 -2.08 -18.84 10.06
N PRO A 329 -1.25 -19.02 9.02
CA PRO A 329 -0.42 -17.95 8.50
C PRO A 329 -1.22 -16.86 7.76
N GLY A 330 -2.37 -17.18 7.21
CA GLY A 330 -3.23 -16.23 6.52
C GLY A 330 -4.22 -15.53 7.45
N ASN A 331 -5.01 -16.32 8.19
CA ASN A 331 -6.11 -15.80 8.97
C ASN A 331 -5.69 -15.39 10.39
N GLN A 332 -5.06 -16.30 11.17
CA GLN A 332 -4.81 -16.06 12.59
C GLN A 332 -3.70 -15.05 12.87
N THR A 333 -2.70 -14.93 11.99
CA THR A 333 -1.57 -14.01 12.17
C THR A 333 -1.79 -12.60 11.62
N CYS A 334 -2.94 -12.33 11.00
CA CYS A 334 -3.32 -10.96 10.64
C CYS A 334 -3.71 -10.20 11.92
N ALA A 335 -3.09 -9.05 12.16
CA ALA A 335 -3.44 -8.20 13.29
C ALA A 335 -4.84 -7.57 13.16
N GLY A 336 -5.33 -7.39 11.92
CA GLY A 336 -6.61 -6.73 11.65
C GLY A 336 -6.58 -5.22 11.93
N ASP A 337 -5.40 -4.63 12.03
CA ASP A 337 -5.16 -3.25 12.46
C ASP A 337 -5.32 -2.20 11.35
N GLY A 338 -5.47 -2.63 10.10
CA GLY A 338 -5.61 -1.74 8.95
C GLY A 338 -4.33 -1.00 8.52
N LEU A 339 -3.19 -1.16 9.20
CA LEU A 339 -1.95 -0.43 8.90
C LEU A 339 -1.47 -0.66 7.45
N CYS A 340 -1.77 -1.81 6.88
CA CYS A 340 -1.44 -2.12 5.49
C CYS A 340 -2.10 -1.15 4.47
N SER A 341 -3.23 -0.52 4.82
CA SER A 341 -3.89 0.46 3.96
C SER A 341 -3.15 1.79 3.87
N MET A 342 -2.34 2.12 4.88
CA MET A 342 -1.61 3.41 4.93
C MET A 342 -0.56 3.54 3.83
N SER A 343 0.10 2.44 3.46
CA SER A 343 1.07 2.40 2.35
C SER A 343 0.47 1.85 1.06
N CYS A 344 -0.81 1.47 1.07
CA CYS A 344 -1.46 0.99 -0.13
C CYS A 344 -1.97 2.17 -0.96
N PRO A 345 -1.50 2.37 -2.21
CA PRO A 345 -1.99 3.46 -3.08
C PRO A 345 -3.50 3.42 -3.32
N MET A 346 -4.10 2.21 -3.18
CA MET A 346 -5.54 1.98 -3.32
C MET A 346 -6.31 2.03 -2.00
N GLY A 347 -5.65 2.30 -0.88
CA GLY A 347 -6.27 2.29 0.44
C GLY A 347 -6.87 0.93 0.83
N ILE A 348 -6.29 -0.19 0.36
CA ILE A 348 -6.81 -1.53 0.63
C ILE A 348 -6.43 -1.96 2.04
N ASN A 349 -7.43 -2.17 2.89
CA ASN A 349 -7.28 -2.82 4.18
C ASN A 349 -7.49 -4.33 4.04
N THR A 350 -6.43 -5.12 4.12
CA THR A 350 -6.53 -6.59 4.11
C THR A 350 -7.16 -7.14 5.41
N GLY A 351 -7.16 -6.35 6.47
CA GLY A 351 -7.87 -6.67 7.72
C GLY A 351 -9.37 -6.91 7.50
N ASP A 352 -10.01 -6.10 6.66
CA ASP A 352 -11.44 -6.25 6.35
C ASP A 352 -11.75 -7.63 5.74
N LEU A 353 -10.91 -8.08 4.79
CA LEU A 353 -11.00 -9.43 4.23
C LEU A 353 -10.83 -10.51 5.33
N THR A 354 -9.87 -10.31 6.22
CA THR A 354 -9.61 -11.25 7.32
C THR A 354 -10.78 -11.31 8.28
N HIS A 355 -11.41 -10.19 8.60
CA HIS A 355 -12.60 -10.15 9.45
C HIS A 355 -13.78 -10.92 8.84
N ILE A 356 -14.01 -10.78 7.53
CA ILE A 356 -15.04 -11.56 6.82
C ILE A 356 -14.72 -13.08 6.85
N ILE A 357 -13.46 -13.46 6.70
CA ILE A 357 -13.06 -14.88 6.80
C ILE A 357 -13.30 -15.40 8.23
N ARG A 358 -12.92 -14.65 9.25
CA ARG A 358 -13.14 -14.99 10.67
C ARG A 358 -14.62 -15.08 11.02
N GLN A 359 -15.44 -14.19 10.48
CA GLN A 359 -16.89 -14.21 10.65
C GLN A 359 -17.49 -15.50 10.09
N LYS A 360 -17.03 -15.96 8.91
CA LYS A 360 -17.46 -17.24 8.33
C LYS A 360 -17.01 -18.45 9.14
N GLU A 361 -15.82 -18.38 9.77
CA GLU A 361 -15.31 -19.45 10.64
C GLU A 361 -16.00 -19.48 12.02
N LEU A 362 -16.65 -18.39 12.43
CA LEU A 362 -17.33 -18.26 13.72
C LEU A 362 -18.82 -17.91 13.55
N PRO A 363 -19.63 -18.84 13.05
CA PRO A 363 -21.05 -18.56 12.83
C PRO A 363 -21.80 -18.28 14.14
N GLN A 364 -22.83 -17.45 14.07
CA GLN A 364 -23.62 -16.96 15.23
C GLN A 364 -24.17 -18.06 16.15
N GLY A 365 -24.46 -19.25 15.63
CA GLY A 365 -24.91 -20.40 16.42
C GLY A 365 -23.81 -21.14 17.19
N SER A 366 -22.53 -20.85 16.93
CA SER A 366 -21.41 -21.58 17.54
C SER A 366 -21.24 -21.26 19.03
N MET A 367 -20.65 -22.19 19.78
CA MET A 367 -20.32 -21.97 21.20
C MET A 367 -19.37 -20.80 21.41
N GLY A 368 -18.39 -20.61 20.49
CA GLY A 368 -17.46 -19.50 20.54
C GLY A 368 -18.15 -18.15 20.37
N TYR A 369 -19.09 -18.06 19.43
CA TYR A 369 -19.89 -16.85 19.23
C TYR A 369 -20.76 -16.55 20.45
N LYS A 370 -21.47 -17.55 20.99
CA LYS A 370 -22.30 -17.39 22.20
C LYS A 370 -21.48 -16.92 23.41
N ALA A 371 -20.29 -17.48 23.59
CA ALA A 371 -19.38 -17.07 24.66
C ALA A 371 -18.90 -15.62 24.48
N GLY A 372 -18.55 -15.21 23.25
CA GLY A 372 -18.17 -13.84 22.92
C GLY A 372 -19.32 -12.85 23.15
N ASN A 373 -20.53 -13.18 22.74
CA ASN A 373 -21.74 -12.38 22.95
C ASN A 373 -22.06 -12.24 24.44
N PHE A 374 -21.96 -13.32 25.20
CA PHE A 374 -22.10 -13.26 26.67
C PHE A 374 -21.07 -12.33 27.30
N ALA A 375 -19.80 -12.42 26.85
CA ALA A 375 -18.72 -11.57 27.32
C ALA A 375 -18.95 -10.08 26.99
N ALA A 376 -19.52 -9.77 25.84
CA ALA A 376 -19.86 -8.41 25.43
C ALA A 376 -20.97 -7.84 26.33
N ASN A 377 -22.05 -8.58 26.50
CA ASN A 377 -23.19 -8.16 27.31
C ASN A 377 -22.85 -8.00 28.81
N HIS A 378 -21.79 -8.69 29.29
CA HIS A 378 -21.35 -8.63 30.69
C HIS A 378 -19.96 -7.98 30.83
N PHE A 379 -19.57 -7.15 29.88
CA PHE A 379 -18.19 -6.63 29.75
C PHE A 379 -17.70 -5.89 31.00
N ALA A 380 -18.51 -5.01 31.59
CA ALA A 380 -18.16 -4.28 32.82
C ALA A 380 -17.87 -5.21 33.97
N GLY A 381 -18.70 -6.26 34.15
CA GLY A 381 -18.52 -7.28 35.19
C GLY A 381 -17.23 -8.09 34.98
N ILE A 382 -16.98 -8.54 33.76
CA ILE A 382 -15.75 -9.29 33.40
C ILE A 382 -14.51 -8.42 33.63
N LYS A 383 -14.54 -7.16 33.19
CA LYS A 383 -13.45 -6.19 33.40
C LYS A 383 -13.19 -5.97 34.91
N SER A 384 -14.24 -5.90 35.70
CA SER A 384 -14.11 -5.74 37.15
C SER A 384 -13.55 -7.00 37.83
N ALA A 385 -13.97 -8.19 37.37
CA ALA A 385 -13.46 -9.47 37.86
C ALA A 385 -12.00 -9.74 37.48
N LEU A 386 -11.50 -9.14 36.39
CA LEU A 386 -10.11 -9.27 36.00
C LEU A 386 -9.13 -8.69 37.02
N ARG A 387 -9.52 -7.61 37.73
CA ARG A 387 -8.66 -6.97 38.75
C ARG A 387 -8.28 -7.89 39.91
N PRO A 388 -9.21 -8.54 40.60
CA PRO A 388 -8.83 -9.49 41.65
C PRO A 388 -8.04 -10.69 41.11
N VAL A 389 -8.33 -11.18 39.91
CA VAL A 389 -7.55 -12.26 39.27
C VAL A 389 -6.09 -11.84 39.06
N LEU A 390 -5.85 -10.63 38.52
CA LEU A 390 -4.50 -10.07 38.37
C LEU A 390 -3.82 -9.85 39.73
N GLY A 391 -4.58 -9.44 40.74
CA GLY A 391 -4.11 -9.29 42.13
C GLY A 391 -3.62 -10.62 42.69
N LEU A 392 -4.43 -11.67 42.58
CA LEU A 392 -4.10 -13.03 43.03
C LEU A 392 -2.90 -13.61 42.27
N ALA A 393 -2.85 -13.44 40.96
CA ALA A 393 -1.71 -13.87 40.16
C ALA A 393 -0.40 -13.18 40.57
N ASN A 394 -0.46 -11.88 40.85
CA ASN A 394 0.70 -11.12 41.35
C ASN A 394 1.11 -11.55 42.78
N LEU A 395 0.15 -11.83 43.68
CA LEU A 395 0.41 -12.37 45.01
C LEU A 395 1.05 -13.77 44.91
N GLY A 396 0.46 -14.66 44.11
CA GLY A 396 1.02 -15.99 43.81
C GLY A 396 2.44 -15.92 43.30
N HIS A 397 2.73 -15.01 42.36
CA HIS A 397 4.10 -14.76 41.87
C HIS A 397 5.02 -14.28 43.00
N SER A 398 4.54 -13.49 43.93
CA SER A 398 5.34 -12.98 45.05
C SER A 398 5.69 -14.08 46.06
N VAL A 399 4.80 -15.05 46.28
CA VAL A 399 4.97 -16.14 47.22
C VAL A 399 5.73 -17.32 46.59
N LEU A 400 5.33 -17.76 45.39
CA LEU A 400 5.84 -18.98 44.75
C LEU A 400 7.07 -18.73 43.84
N GLY A 401 7.28 -17.49 43.45
CA GLY A 401 8.34 -17.12 42.49
C GLY A 401 8.03 -17.51 41.06
N THR A 402 8.89 -17.06 40.14
CA THR A 402 8.67 -17.15 38.69
C THR A 402 8.61 -18.60 38.19
N LYS A 403 9.52 -19.46 38.64
CA LYS A 403 9.61 -20.86 38.13
C LYS A 403 8.37 -21.68 38.50
N ALA A 404 7.91 -21.62 39.78
CA ALA A 404 6.75 -22.37 40.21
C ALA A 404 5.45 -21.85 39.56
N MET A 405 5.27 -20.53 39.46
CA MET A 405 4.14 -19.93 38.75
C MET A 405 4.08 -20.34 37.27
N SER A 406 5.21 -20.34 36.58
CA SER A 406 5.27 -20.78 35.18
C SER A 406 4.91 -22.25 35.01
N CYS A 407 5.37 -23.12 35.93
CA CYS A 407 5.05 -24.56 35.91
C CYS A 407 3.54 -24.82 36.14
N ILE A 408 2.98 -24.22 37.16
CA ILE A 408 1.56 -24.36 37.54
C ILE A 408 0.66 -23.86 36.40
N THR A 409 0.93 -22.66 35.90
CA THR A 409 0.10 -22.05 34.83
C THR A 409 0.26 -22.75 33.48
N LYS A 410 1.40 -23.38 33.19
CA LYS A 410 1.59 -24.25 32.02
C LYS A 410 0.73 -25.51 32.14
N GLY A 411 0.67 -26.11 33.32
CA GLY A 411 -0.25 -27.22 33.59
C GLY A 411 -1.73 -26.81 33.40
N MET A 412 -2.13 -25.67 33.95
CA MET A 412 -3.48 -25.14 33.78
C MET A 412 -3.79 -24.77 32.32
N HIS A 413 -2.82 -24.25 31.59
CA HIS A 413 -2.97 -23.99 30.15
C HIS A 413 -3.28 -25.28 29.37
N ASN A 414 -2.54 -26.34 29.64
CA ASN A 414 -2.68 -27.61 28.93
C ASN A 414 -4.05 -28.29 29.21
N VAL A 415 -4.59 -28.11 30.42
CA VAL A 415 -5.84 -28.75 30.87
C VAL A 415 -7.07 -27.88 30.56
N LEU A 416 -6.96 -26.58 30.83
CA LEU A 416 -8.11 -25.65 30.80
C LEU A 416 -8.04 -24.64 29.64
N GLY A 417 -6.96 -24.61 28.85
CA GLY A 417 -6.79 -23.67 27.74
C GLY A 417 -6.67 -22.20 28.16
N ILE A 418 -6.41 -21.91 29.45
CA ILE A 418 -6.24 -20.52 29.92
C ILE A 418 -4.93 -19.93 29.38
N PRO A 419 -4.83 -18.60 29.22
CA PRO A 419 -3.62 -17.95 28.78
C PRO A 419 -2.41 -18.28 29.67
N LEU A 420 -1.24 -18.47 29.05
CA LEU A 420 0.01 -18.67 29.77
C LEU A 420 0.36 -17.43 30.58
N TRP A 421 0.70 -17.64 31.85
CA TRP A 421 1.24 -16.59 32.69
C TRP A 421 2.71 -16.31 32.33
N THR A 422 3.10 -15.04 32.38
CA THR A 422 4.49 -14.60 32.21
C THR A 422 4.87 -13.61 33.32
N PRO A 423 6.17 -13.44 33.63
CA PRO A 423 6.64 -12.43 34.59
C PRO A 423 6.30 -10.99 34.22
N ALA A 424 6.00 -10.76 32.93
CA ALA A 424 5.57 -9.47 32.40
C ALA A 424 4.08 -9.20 32.61
N MET A 425 3.33 -10.15 33.20
CA MET A 425 1.90 -9.94 33.46
C MET A 425 1.68 -8.73 34.37
N PRO A 426 0.81 -7.80 34.01
CA PRO A 426 0.60 -6.56 34.76
C PRO A 426 -0.10 -6.81 36.09
N LYS A 427 0.12 -5.92 37.05
CA LYS A 427 -0.69 -5.84 38.29
C LYS A 427 -2.06 -5.26 37.95
N ALA A 428 -3.04 -5.54 38.85
CA ALA A 428 -4.31 -4.84 38.78
C ALA A 428 -4.12 -3.32 38.90
N TYR A 429 -4.93 -2.59 38.14
CA TYR A 429 -4.96 -1.13 38.18
C TYR A 429 -6.39 -0.61 38.15
N SER A 430 -6.59 0.56 38.74
CA SER A 430 -7.81 1.34 38.56
C SER A 430 -7.48 2.83 38.56
N ILE A 431 -8.18 3.59 37.75
CA ILE A 431 -8.11 5.05 37.79
C ILE A 431 -8.77 5.50 39.10
N LYS A 432 -8.06 6.33 39.87
CA LYS A 432 -8.58 6.79 41.17
C LYS A 432 -9.80 7.69 41.01
N SER A 433 -10.81 7.57 41.86
CA SER A 433 -12.04 8.38 41.82
C SER A 433 -11.76 9.89 41.90
N SER A 434 -10.69 10.30 42.58
CA SER A 434 -10.28 11.70 42.65
C SER A 434 -9.74 12.28 41.34
N GLN A 435 -9.53 11.43 40.33
CA GLN A 435 -9.10 11.81 38.98
C GLN A 435 -10.27 11.79 37.98
N LEU A 436 -11.46 11.37 38.43
CA LEU A 436 -12.66 11.27 37.61
C LEU A 436 -13.52 12.52 37.86
N THR A 437 -13.36 13.54 37.05
CA THR A 437 -14.31 14.65 36.96
C THR A 437 -15.33 14.30 35.90
N ILE A 438 -16.57 14.00 36.26
CA ILE A 438 -17.68 13.71 35.34
C ILE A 438 -18.44 15.02 35.16
N ASP A 439 -18.37 15.60 34.00
CA ASP A 439 -19.13 16.79 33.61
C ASP A 439 -20.20 16.40 32.60
N ASN A 440 -21.41 16.17 33.07
CA ASN A 440 -22.57 15.77 32.30
C ASN A 440 -23.14 16.90 31.41
N ASP A 441 -22.91 18.17 31.77
CA ASP A 441 -23.52 19.30 31.10
C ASP A 441 -22.76 19.74 29.84
N THR A 442 -21.44 19.56 29.81
CA THR A 442 -20.61 19.96 28.67
C THR A 442 -20.81 19.04 27.43
N LEU A 443 -21.16 17.78 27.62
CA LEU A 443 -21.39 16.82 26.52
C LEU A 443 -22.80 16.94 25.91
N ARG A 444 -23.78 17.47 26.65
CA ARG A 444 -25.17 17.63 26.18
C ARG A 444 -25.41 18.94 25.42
N ASN A 445 -24.65 19.99 25.68
CA ASN A 445 -24.87 21.31 25.08
C ASN A 445 -24.07 21.47 23.77
N LYS A 446 -24.60 20.92 22.67
CA LYS A 446 -24.06 21.15 21.31
C LYS A 446 -24.20 22.59 20.80
N ASN A 447 -24.85 23.49 21.56
CA ASN A 447 -25.14 24.88 21.20
C ASN A 447 -24.61 25.91 22.21
N ALA A 448 -23.63 25.57 23.04
CA ALA A 448 -23.03 26.57 23.93
C ALA A 448 -22.10 27.48 23.10
N ASP A 449 -22.51 28.73 23.03
CA ASP A 449 -21.80 29.82 22.37
C ASP A 449 -20.31 29.87 22.77
N LYS A 450 -19.48 30.32 21.80
CA LYS A 450 -18.03 30.46 21.89
C LYS A 450 -17.51 31.44 22.96
N ASP A 451 -18.38 31.96 23.84
CA ASP A 451 -18.05 33.09 24.72
C ASP A 451 -18.27 32.86 26.22
N SER A 452 -18.08 31.67 26.75
CA SER A 452 -18.05 31.48 28.21
C SER A 452 -16.75 30.87 28.71
N SER A 453 -15.64 31.55 28.47
CA SER A 453 -14.35 31.32 29.13
C SER A 453 -14.23 32.15 30.42
N ALA A 454 -14.99 31.80 31.45
CA ALA A 454 -14.84 32.48 32.74
C ALA A 454 -13.59 32.01 33.54
N ASN A 455 -12.85 31.00 33.13
CA ASN A 455 -11.60 30.56 33.75
C ASN A 455 -10.55 29.96 32.85
N GLY A 456 -10.55 30.21 31.56
CA GLY A 456 -9.40 29.99 30.65
C GLY A 456 -8.83 28.57 30.52
N GLN A 457 -9.30 27.57 31.26
CA GLN A 457 -8.76 26.22 31.24
C GLN A 457 -9.42 25.37 30.15
N LEU A 458 -8.60 24.88 29.21
CA LEU A 458 -9.06 24.00 28.13
C LEU A 458 -9.48 22.65 28.71
N LYS A 459 -10.60 22.11 28.21
CA LYS A 459 -11.11 20.79 28.61
C LYS A 459 -10.75 19.75 27.55
N VAL A 460 -10.37 18.53 27.98
CA VAL A 460 -10.08 17.39 27.11
C VAL A 460 -10.76 16.13 27.63
N VAL A 461 -11.46 15.42 26.75
CA VAL A 461 -12.05 14.11 27.08
C VAL A 461 -10.99 13.05 26.86
N TYR A 462 -10.63 12.31 27.93
CA TYR A 462 -9.72 11.19 27.87
C TYR A 462 -10.46 9.86 28.00
N PHE A 463 -10.38 9.03 26.95
CA PHE A 463 -10.94 7.69 26.94
C PHE A 463 -9.81 6.65 26.95
N PRO A 464 -9.33 6.19 28.13
CA PRO A 464 -8.33 5.13 28.21
C PRO A 464 -8.91 3.78 27.78
N SER A 465 -8.13 2.98 27.06
CA SER A 465 -8.53 1.63 26.65
C SER A 465 -8.89 0.77 27.88
N CYS A 466 -9.71 -0.27 27.68
CA CYS A 466 -10.11 -1.19 28.74
C CYS A 466 -8.90 -1.84 29.46
N ILE A 467 -7.84 -2.12 28.71
CA ILE A 467 -6.56 -2.62 29.25
C ILE A 467 -5.95 -1.58 30.20
N ASN A 468 -5.83 -0.32 29.78
CA ASN A 468 -5.27 0.76 30.58
C ASN A 468 -6.13 1.13 31.79
N GLN A 469 -7.41 0.76 31.78
CA GLN A 469 -8.31 0.91 32.96
C GLN A 469 -8.15 -0.21 34.00
N THR A 470 -7.61 -1.39 33.60
CA THR A 470 -7.60 -2.59 34.44
C THR A 470 -6.22 -3.14 34.75
N MET A 471 -5.25 -2.88 33.85
CA MET A 471 -3.90 -3.42 33.91
C MET A 471 -2.88 -2.29 34.14
N GLY A 472 -2.11 -2.41 35.19
CA GLY A 472 -1.03 -1.50 35.53
C GLY A 472 0.34 -2.01 35.03
N LEU A 473 1.35 -1.76 35.86
CA LEU A 473 2.72 -2.15 35.54
C LEU A 473 3.04 -3.58 35.98
N PRO A 474 3.92 -4.30 35.30
CA PRO A 474 4.47 -5.57 35.79
C PRO A 474 5.33 -5.35 37.06
N LYS A 475 5.59 -6.42 37.79
CA LYS A 475 6.27 -6.34 39.11
C LYS A 475 7.66 -5.70 39.05
N LYS A 476 8.40 -5.91 37.98
CA LYS A 476 9.75 -5.36 37.77
C LYS A 476 9.80 -4.34 36.62
N SER A 477 8.80 -3.46 36.57
CA SER A 477 8.76 -2.42 35.57
C SER A 477 9.86 -1.38 35.81
N PRO A 478 10.59 -0.95 34.77
CA PRO A 478 11.53 0.17 34.86
C PRO A 478 10.84 1.54 34.99
N VAL A 479 9.53 1.60 34.76
CA VAL A 479 8.71 2.82 34.91
C VAL A 479 7.88 2.75 36.18
N GLU A 480 7.63 3.91 36.80
CA GLU A 480 6.96 3.99 38.11
C GLU A 480 5.44 4.15 38.03
N GLN A 481 4.94 4.68 36.91
CA GLN A 481 3.51 5.00 36.77
C GLN A 481 2.88 4.27 35.60
N ALA A 482 1.63 3.81 35.75
CA ALA A 482 0.81 3.25 34.69
C ALA A 482 0.55 4.29 33.58
N LEU A 483 0.37 3.82 32.35
CA LEU A 483 0.20 4.68 31.18
C LEU A 483 -0.96 5.68 31.34
N ALA A 484 -2.10 5.23 31.86
CA ALA A 484 -3.24 6.12 32.10
C ALA A 484 -2.90 7.25 33.08
N SER A 485 -2.20 6.95 34.19
CA SER A 485 -1.73 7.99 35.10
C SER A 485 -0.77 8.98 34.49
N LYS A 486 0.17 8.50 33.66
CA LYS A 486 1.12 9.38 32.96
C LYS A 486 0.40 10.29 31.94
N MET A 487 -0.58 9.76 31.23
CA MET A 487 -1.34 10.55 30.26
C MET A 487 -2.16 11.64 30.96
N ILE A 488 -2.83 11.31 32.07
CA ILE A 488 -3.56 12.29 32.87
C ILE A 488 -2.61 13.39 33.36
N ALA A 489 -1.47 13.02 33.94
CA ALA A 489 -0.48 13.98 34.42
C ALA A 489 0.10 14.86 33.28
N LEU A 490 0.30 14.30 32.09
CA LEU A 490 0.76 15.03 30.91
C LEU A 490 -0.27 16.07 30.46
N LEU A 491 -1.53 15.68 30.34
CA LEU A 491 -2.63 16.56 29.95
C LEU A 491 -2.83 17.70 30.98
N GLN A 492 -2.80 17.36 32.27
CA GLN A 492 -2.86 18.36 33.34
C GLN A 492 -1.69 19.33 33.33
N LYS A 493 -0.46 18.82 33.06
CA LYS A 493 0.73 19.66 32.91
C LYS A 493 0.63 20.57 31.68
N GLY A 494 -0.07 20.13 30.63
CA GLY A 494 -0.39 20.95 29.46
C GLY A 494 -1.50 21.98 29.69
N GLY A 495 -2.02 22.11 30.92
CA GLY A 495 -3.05 23.09 31.26
C GLY A 495 -4.49 22.62 31.01
N TYR A 496 -4.70 21.33 30.70
CA TYR A 496 -6.03 20.80 30.42
C TYR A 496 -6.72 20.29 31.69
N GLU A 497 -8.02 20.55 31.79
CA GLU A 497 -8.92 19.80 32.67
C GLU A 497 -9.26 18.46 31.98
N VAL A 498 -8.96 17.33 32.62
CA VAL A 498 -9.19 16.00 32.07
C VAL A 498 -10.55 15.48 32.48
N ILE A 499 -11.42 15.26 31.52
CA ILE A 499 -12.79 14.74 31.69
C ILE A 499 -12.81 13.30 31.17
N PHE A 500 -13.62 12.45 31.84
CA PHE A 500 -13.85 11.07 31.44
C PHE A 500 -15.26 10.88 30.88
N PRO A 501 -15.47 9.98 29.89
CA PRO A 501 -16.81 9.65 29.42
C PRO A 501 -17.68 9.07 30.53
N GLU A 502 -18.98 9.37 30.51
CA GLU A 502 -19.95 8.70 31.35
C GLU A 502 -19.93 7.18 31.11
N ASN A 503 -20.14 6.41 32.16
CA ASN A 503 -20.17 4.95 32.10
C ASN A 503 -18.91 4.33 31.43
N MET A 504 -17.76 4.99 31.53
CA MET A 504 -16.50 4.53 30.96
C MET A 504 -16.17 3.06 31.27
N GLU A 505 -16.60 2.56 32.42
CA GLU A 505 -16.43 1.17 32.80
C GLU A 505 -17.21 0.17 31.93
N LYS A 506 -18.28 0.62 31.26
CA LYS A 506 -19.10 -0.19 30.36
C LYS A 506 -18.67 -0.07 28.89
N LEU A 507 -17.88 0.96 28.57
CA LEU A 507 -17.48 1.23 27.20
C LEU A 507 -16.28 0.37 26.77
N CYS A 508 -16.30 -0.04 25.49
CA CYS A 508 -15.22 -0.72 24.79
C CYS A 508 -15.09 -0.16 23.38
N CYS A 509 -13.90 -0.24 22.80
CA CYS A 509 -13.66 0.16 21.40
C CYS A 509 -14.10 -0.90 20.37
N GLY A 510 -14.67 -2.04 20.78
CA GLY A 510 -15.11 -3.11 19.90
C GLY A 510 -14.00 -4.01 19.34
N THR A 511 -12.75 -3.55 19.27
CA THR A 511 -11.63 -4.24 18.58
C THR A 511 -11.45 -5.71 18.97
N ILE A 512 -11.75 -6.09 20.21
CA ILE A 512 -11.62 -7.49 20.66
C ILE A 512 -12.60 -8.41 19.92
N TRP A 513 -13.81 -7.95 19.64
CA TRP A 513 -14.84 -8.70 18.88
C TRP A 513 -14.63 -8.56 17.39
N GLU A 514 -14.38 -7.36 16.89
CA GLU A 514 -14.06 -7.09 15.49
C GLU A 514 -12.91 -7.97 15.02
N SER A 515 -11.80 -8.03 15.77
CA SER A 515 -10.64 -8.85 15.45
C SER A 515 -10.93 -10.36 15.42
N LYS A 516 -12.06 -10.81 15.98
CA LYS A 516 -12.52 -12.20 15.93
C LYS A 516 -13.60 -12.44 14.87
N GLY A 517 -13.99 -11.43 14.10
CA GLY A 517 -15.04 -11.51 13.11
C GLY A 517 -16.46 -11.41 13.67
N MET A 518 -16.60 -10.89 14.89
CA MET A 518 -17.90 -10.66 15.57
C MET A 518 -18.31 -9.20 15.39
N LEU A 519 -18.45 -8.76 14.12
CA LEU A 519 -18.65 -7.36 13.75
C LEU A 519 -19.93 -6.79 14.34
N ASP A 520 -21.00 -7.56 14.31
CA ASP A 520 -22.33 -7.22 14.88
C ASP A 520 -22.35 -7.05 16.41
N ILE A 521 -21.33 -7.56 17.09
CA ILE A 521 -21.16 -7.40 18.55
C ILE A 521 -20.21 -6.24 18.85
N ALA A 522 -19.31 -5.94 17.93
CA ALA A 522 -18.34 -4.86 18.07
C ALA A 522 -19.00 -3.48 18.01
N ASP A 523 -20.06 -3.35 17.18
CA ASP A 523 -20.89 -2.15 17.00
C ASP A 523 -21.89 -1.98 18.18
#